data_2714a0c8440b96eb125db1330d1aa714
#
_entry.id   2714a0c8440b96eb125db1330d1aa714
#
_cell.length_a   1.000
_cell.length_b   1.000
_cell.length_c   1.000
_cell.angle_alpha   90.00
_cell.angle_beta   90.00
_cell.angle_gamma   90.00
#
_symmetry.space_group_name_H-M   'P 1'
#
loop_
_entity.id
_entity.type
_entity.pdbx_description
1 polymer ?
#
loop_
_entity_poly.entity_id
_entity_poly.type
_entity_poly.pdbx_seq_one_letter_code
_entity_poly.pdbx_strand_id
1 'polypeptide(L)'
;MPRQPGLFPDDVPDESPLETPWVHDALKDHSIATVVFAEVPWGPFDYLIPSELQDSVKAGRRVQVPLGRGNRQVSGYCVAVKHTGTSQQDTTTPHKKERSYKLKPITSVIDGFTLLSAEMLELTKWMADYYIARHGQVLEAAVPAGVRSAAGTRKVRFFKLNKSRLEMIQSDELPPKQQRIVELLRGNDAWQTADQICKRVHCSQAPIQALVKKGIVQTEHKRVQKTDVQQEILPREENLQLNPAQQQALQTITAAIKNDSYETVLVHGVTGSGKTEVYIQAIEEVISYGRQAIVLVPEISLTPQTRQRFRSRFDKVAVLHSHLSDAERHWHWQQIAQGEVQVIVGARSAIFAPAPRLGLIVLDEEHETTFKQETVPRYHARDVAAKRAQLQNIPLVLGSATPALESWHQAQIGNYKLVSIPDRVMQRPLPRVATVDLRHESRSKGSYGSISRQLQSAITETLRGDGQIILLLNRRGYSTSIQCPACGEVVQCPQCEIALTHHLFGISGQRLERALCHYCDYQIPAPKVCPS
;
A
#
# COMPACT_ATOMS: atom_id res chain seq x y z
N MET A 1 -17.40 -55.84 25.41
CA MET A 1 -16.10 -55.73 24.71
C MET A 1 -15.10 -55.14 25.69
N PRO A 2 -14.01 -55.80 26.03
CA PRO A 2 -13.04 -55.34 27.03
C PRO A 2 -12.19 -54.21 26.47
N ARG A 3 -11.89 -53.23 27.36
CA ARG A 3 -10.99 -52.10 27.08
C ARG A 3 -9.55 -52.60 26.94
N GLN A 4 -8.85 -52.15 25.88
CA GLN A 4 -7.41 -52.38 25.72
C GLN A 4 -6.64 -51.58 26.81
N PRO A 5 -5.56 -52.14 27.40
CA PRO A 5 -4.70 -51.43 28.34
C PRO A 5 -3.85 -50.38 27.64
N GLY A 6 -3.66 -49.21 28.28
CA GLY A 6 -2.86 -48.11 27.79
C GLY A 6 -1.37 -48.47 27.66
N LEU A 7 -0.74 -47.98 26.62
CA LEU A 7 0.63 -48.27 26.19
C LEU A 7 1.73 -47.45 26.93
N PHE A 8 1.38 -46.80 28.03
CA PHE A 8 2.34 -46.04 28.86
C PHE A 8 2.11 -46.31 30.34
N PRO A 9 3.16 -46.58 31.14
CA PRO A 9 3.02 -46.76 32.60
C PRO A 9 2.68 -45.43 33.28
N ASP A 10 1.63 -45.44 34.07
CA ASP A 10 1.21 -44.38 34.98
C ASP A 10 2.05 -44.43 36.25
N ASP A 11 3.30 -44.05 36.25
CA ASP A 11 4.07 -43.74 37.45
C ASP A 11 5.45 -43.21 37.07
N VAL A 12 5.52 -41.89 36.78
CA VAL A 12 6.75 -41.14 36.88
C VAL A 12 6.60 -40.18 38.05
N PRO A 13 7.47 -40.21 39.07
CA PRO A 13 7.42 -39.24 40.15
C PRO A 13 7.62 -37.83 39.61
N ASP A 14 6.75 -36.95 40.03
CA ASP A 14 6.82 -35.50 39.72
C ASP A 14 7.97 -34.87 40.53
N GLU A 15 9.21 -35.05 40.07
CA GLU A 15 10.34 -34.23 40.51
C GLU A 15 10.36 -32.97 39.66
N SER A 16 9.52 -32.00 40.00
CA SER A 16 9.68 -30.62 39.57
C SER A 16 11.02 -30.11 40.12
N PRO A 17 11.99 -29.70 39.23
CA PRO A 17 13.16 -29.02 39.75
C PRO A 17 12.67 -27.75 40.48
N LEU A 18 13.01 -27.60 41.76
CA LEU A 18 12.80 -26.38 42.52
C LEU A 18 13.43 -25.23 41.72
N GLU A 19 12.57 -24.40 41.12
CA GLU A 19 13.02 -23.18 40.46
C GLU A 19 13.73 -22.29 41.47
N THR A 20 15.01 -22.08 41.27
CA THR A 20 15.80 -21.26 42.15
C THR A 20 15.33 -19.79 42.01
N PRO A 21 15.18 -19.05 43.14
CA PRO A 21 14.62 -17.70 43.17
C PRO A 21 15.25 -16.72 42.18
N TRP A 22 16.53 -16.88 41.82
CA TRP A 22 17.25 -16.05 40.86
C TRP A 22 16.81 -16.25 39.41
N VAL A 23 16.14 -17.31 39.04
CA VAL A 23 15.58 -17.51 37.69
C VAL A 23 14.31 -16.66 37.52
N HIS A 24 13.53 -16.49 38.58
CA HIS A 24 12.35 -15.60 38.58
C HIS A 24 12.73 -14.11 38.57
N ASP A 25 13.81 -13.71 39.23
CA ASP A 25 14.26 -12.31 39.25
C ASP A 25 14.92 -11.88 37.94
N ALA A 26 15.58 -12.80 37.23
CA ALA A 26 16.16 -12.52 35.90
C ALA A 26 15.11 -12.26 34.81
N LEU A 27 13.85 -12.66 35.00
CA LEU A 27 12.76 -12.43 34.03
C LEU A 27 11.95 -11.15 34.32
N LYS A 28 12.09 -10.56 35.51
CA LYS A 28 11.22 -9.46 35.98
C LYS A 28 11.49 -8.12 35.28
N ASP A 29 12.67 -7.93 34.65
CA ASP A 29 13.07 -6.66 34.01
C ASP A 29 13.33 -6.77 32.50
N HIS A 30 12.78 -7.76 31.84
CA HIS A 30 13.04 -7.95 30.41
C HIS A 30 11.90 -7.44 29.54
N SER A 31 12.26 -6.69 28.50
CA SER A 31 11.35 -6.32 27.43
C SER A 31 11.22 -7.47 26.43
N ILE A 32 10.00 -7.75 26.00
CA ILE A 32 9.66 -8.83 25.05
C ILE A 32 9.06 -8.20 23.80
N ALA A 33 9.57 -8.62 22.62
CA ALA A 33 9.01 -8.25 21.34
C ALA A 33 8.21 -9.39 20.73
N THR A 34 7.01 -9.11 20.29
CA THR A 34 6.19 -10.03 19.49
C THR A 34 6.51 -9.83 18.02
N VAL A 35 6.94 -10.90 17.34
CA VAL A 35 7.41 -10.88 15.95
C VAL A 35 6.55 -11.79 15.08
N VAL A 36 6.18 -11.30 13.90
CA VAL A 36 5.48 -12.08 12.86
C VAL A 36 6.32 -12.15 11.60
N PHE A 37 6.13 -13.23 10.82
CA PHE A 37 6.87 -13.50 9.59
C PHE A 37 5.95 -13.52 8.38
N ALA A 38 6.49 -13.15 7.22
CA ALA A 38 5.76 -13.22 5.95
C ALA A 38 5.60 -14.66 5.45
N GLU A 39 6.56 -15.53 5.79
CA GLU A 39 6.63 -16.93 5.41
C GLU A 39 6.42 -17.85 6.63
N VAL A 40 6.31 -19.14 6.36
CA VAL A 40 6.19 -20.19 7.40
C VAL A 40 7.47 -20.28 8.23
N PRO A 41 7.34 -20.37 9.54
CA PRO A 41 6.15 -20.30 10.37
C PRO A 41 5.70 -18.85 10.60
N TRP A 42 4.41 -18.61 10.44
CA TRP A 42 3.84 -17.24 10.41
C TRP A 42 3.97 -16.45 11.72
N GLY A 43 3.98 -17.11 12.86
CA GLY A 43 3.91 -16.50 14.18
C GLY A 43 2.47 -16.16 14.61
N PRO A 44 2.26 -15.29 15.61
CA PRO A 44 3.28 -14.49 16.32
C PRO A 44 4.19 -15.33 17.24
N PHE A 45 5.44 -14.90 17.40
CA PHE A 45 6.39 -15.48 18.34
C PHE A 45 7.01 -14.39 19.20
N ASP A 46 7.25 -14.69 20.47
CA ASP A 46 7.86 -13.77 21.40
C ASP A 46 9.38 -13.98 21.48
N TYR A 47 10.11 -12.87 21.51
CA TYR A 47 11.57 -12.81 21.58
C TYR A 47 12.02 -11.86 22.68
N LEU A 48 13.11 -12.20 23.35
CA LEU A 48 13.75 -11.34 24.34
C LEU A 48 14.43 -10.16 23.64
N ILE A 49 14.28 -8.96 24.17
CA ILE A 49 15.01 -7.78 23.72
C ILE A 49 16.27 -7.63 24.57
N PRO A 50 17.48 -7.80 23.99
CA PRO A 50 18.72 -7.54 24.71
C PRO A 50 18.81 -6.08 25.19
N SER A 51 19.47 -5.85 26.35
CA SER A 51 19.65 -4.49 26.91
C SER A 51 20.23 -3.48 25.92
N GLU A 52 21.16 -3.94 25.08
CA GLU A 52 21.82 -3.13 24.05
C GLU A 52 20.86 -2.68 22.92
N LEU A 53 19.73 -3.37 22.75
CA LEU A 53 18.76 -3.12 21.68
C LEU A 53 17.44 -2.51 22.19
N GLN A 54 17.30 -2.23 23.49
CA GLN A 54 16.04 -1.74 24.09
C GLN A 54 15.54 -0.45 23.43
N ASP A 55 16.41 0.51 23.17
CA ASP A 55 16.05 1.78 22.51
C ASP A 55 15.77 1.63 21.00
N SER A 56 16.33 0.58 20.40
CA SER A 56 16.30 0.36 18.96
C SER A 56 15.12 -0.52 18.51
N VAL A 57 14.70 -1.50 19.32
CA VAL A 57 13.56 -2.37 19.01
C VAL A 57 12.27 -1.64 19.32
N LYS A 58 11.50 -1.34 18.28
CA LYS A 58 10.19 -0.68 18.37
C LYS A 58 9.18 -1.41 17.50
N ALA A 59 7.91 -1.39 17.91
CA ALA A 59 6.84 -1.87 17.06
C ALA A 59 6.84 -1.11 15.71
N GLY A 60 6.58 -1.83 14.62
CA GLY A 60 6.66 -1.30 13.27
C GLY A 60 8.04 -1.35 12.61
N ARG A 61 9.07 -1.88 13.28
CA ARG A 61 10.40 -2.14 12.71
C ARG A 61 10.60 -3.62 12.40
N ARG A 62 11.48 -3.91 11.44
CA ARG A 62 11.92 -5.27 11.19
C ARG A 62 13.14 -5.61 12.05
N VAL A 63 13.15 -6.83 12.52
CA VAL A 63 14.21 -7.37 13.37
C VAL A 63 14.75 -8.67 12.77
N GLN A 64 16.01 -8.96 13.06
CA GLN A 64 16.65 -10.23 12.75
C GLN A 64 16.56 -11.12 13.98
N VAL A 65 16.02 -12.32 13.81
CA VAL A 65 15.77 -13.24 14.92
C VAL A 65 16.17 -14.67 14.57
N PRO A 66 16.64 -15.48 15.54
CA PRO A 66 16.93 -16.88 15.35
C PRO A 66 15.65 -17.71 15.37
N LEU A 67 15.41 -18.49 14.32
CA LEU A 67 14.23 -19.32 14.15
C LEU A 67 14.60 -20.82 14.14
N GLY A 68 13.73 -21.64 14.73
CA GLY A 68 13.85 -23.12 14.76
C GLY A 68 15.05 -23.63 15.58
N ARG A 69 15.24 -24.95 15.64
CA ARG A 69 16.31 -25.59 16.44
C ARG A 69 17.72 -25.20 15.96
N GLY A 70 17.89 -24.95 14.65
CA GLY A 70 19.17 -24.56 14.05
C GLY A 70 19.52 -23.08 14.14
N ASN A 71 18.73 -22.26 14.82
CA ASN A 71 18.94 -20.81 14.97
C ASN A 71 19.17 -20.07 13.64
N ARG A 72 18.48 -20.51 12.56
CA ARG A 72 18.51 -19.82 11.28
C ARG A 72 18.07 -18.38 11.46
N GLN A 73 18.87 -17.44 10.98
CA GLN A 73 18.54 -16.01 11.04
C GLN A 73 17.45 -15.66 10.04
N VAL A 74 16.34 -15.13 10.51
CA VAL A 74 15.19 -14.73 9.69
C VAL A 74 14.76 -13.31 10.05
N SER A 75 14.35 -12.53 9.05
CA SER A 75 13.78 -11.22 9.26
C SER A 75 12.28 -11.33 9.57
N GLY A 76 11.82 -10.62 10.61
CA GLY A 76 10.41 -10.53 10.97
C GLY A 76 10.01 -9.10 11.34
N TYR A 77 8.72 -8.85 11.40
CA TYR A 77 8.15 -7.57 11.82
C TYR A 77 7.85 -7.63 13.32
N CYS A 78 8.45 -6.69 14.08
CA CYS A 78 8.07 -6.46 15.47
C CYS A 78 6.71 -5.75 15.49
N VAL A 79 5.67 -6.42 15.97
CA VAL A 79 4.29 -5.89 15.98
C VAL A 79 3.88 -5.37 17.36
N ALA A 80 4.55 -5.79 18.43
CA ALA A 80 4.35 -5.28 19.77
C ALA A 80 5.62 -5.40 20.62
N VAL A 81 5.76 -4.51 21.59
CA VAL A 81 6.79 -4.57 22.64
C VAL A 81 6.09 -4.51 23.98
N LYS A 82 6.38 -5.47 24.88
CA LYS A 82 5.84 -5.57 26.23
C LYS A 82 6.97 -5.44 27.24
N HIS A 83 6.75 -4.68 28.30
CA HIS A 83 7.64 -4.60 29.46
C HIS A 83 7.05 -5.45 30.59
N THR A 84 7.79 -6.40 31.11
CA THR A 84 7.32 -7.34 32.15
C THR A 84 7.17 -6.70 33.55
N GLY A 85 7.39 -5.39 33.69
CA GLY A 85 7.27 -4.66 34.95
C GLY A 85 5.90 -4.05 35.28
N THR A 86 4.90 -4.12 34.39
CA THR A 86 3.54 -3.57 34.62
C THR A 86 2.49 -4.65 34.55
N SER A 87 2.33 -5.37 35.64
CA SER A 87 1.18 -6.28 35.88
C SER A 87 -0.08 -5.46 36.16
N GLN A 88 -0.91 -5.19 35.16
CA GLN A 88 -2.35 -5.14 35.37
C GLN A 88 -2.87 -6.58 35.23
N GLN A 89 -3.35 -7.11 36.35
CA GLN A 89 -4.04 -8.39 36.42
C GLN A 89 -5.35 -8.30 35.62
N ASP A 90 -5.36 -8.82 34.43
CA ASP A 90 -6.59 -9.24 33.78
C ASP A 90 -6.88 -10.68 34.24
N THR A 91 -7.62 -10.76 35.36
CA THR A 91 -8.16 -12.00 35.93
C THR A 91 -9.43 -12.38 35.18
N THR A 92 -9.32 -12.99 33.98
CA THR A 92 -10.44 -13.80 33.43
C THR A 92 -9.95 -14.70 32.30
N THR A 93 -9.18 -15.74 32.61
CA THR A 93 -9.24 -17.03 31.87
C THR A 93 -8.54 -18.12 32.68
N PRO A 94 -9.16 -19.31 32.86
CA PRO A 94 -8.61 -20.36 33.70
C PRO A 94 -7.51 -21.15 32.98
N HIS A 95 -6.39 -21.32 33.68
CA HIS A 95 -5.37 -22.36 33.57
C HIS A 95 -5.06 -22.96 32.19
N LYS A 96 -4.13 -22.32 31.43
CA LYS A 96 -3.17 -23.06 30.60
C LYS A 96 -1.85 -23.12 31.37
N LYS A 97 -1.38 -24.34 31.69
CA LYS A 97 -0.04 -24.61 32.24
C LYS A 97 0.99 -23.82 31.43
N GLU A 98 1.61 -22.82 32.05
CA GLU A 98 2.74 -22.09 31.48
C GLU A 98 3.89 -23.07 31.26
N ARG A 99 4.06 -23.52 30.03
CA ARG A 99 5.30 -24.17 29.62
C ARG A 99 6.36 -23.09 29.58
N SER A 100 7.32 -23.13 30.48
CA SER A 100 8.50 -22.28 30.50
C SER A 100 9.32 -22.49 29.21
N TYR A 101 9.02 -21.74 28.18
CA TYR A 101 9.85 -21.71 26.96
C TYR A 101 10.94 -20.67 27.17
N LYS A 102 12.20 -21.07 27.02
CA LYS A 102 13.33 -20.13 27.00
C LYS A 102 13.21 -19.23 25.74
N LEU A 103 12.89 -17.95 25.94
CA LEU A 103 12.82 -16.98 24.87
C LEU A 103 14.19 -16.78 24.24
N LYS A 104 14.25 -16.74 22.90
CA LYS A 104 15.48 -16.42 22.17
C LYS A 104 15.65 -14.91 22.05
N PRO A 105 16.88 -14.39 22.11
CA PRO A 105 17.12 -12.98 21.96
C PRO A 105 17.03 -12.52 20.48
N ILE A 106 16.60 -11.29 20.27
CA ILE A 106 16.70 -10.59 18.99
C ILE A 106 18.18 -10.39 18.67
N THR A 107 18.58 -10.68 17.43
CA THR A 107 19.98 -10.56 16.99
C THR A 107 20.34 -9.11 16.62
N SER A 108 19.46 -8.44 15.87
CA SER A 108 19.66 -7.05 15.45
C SER A 108 18.37 -6.41 14.94
N VAL A 109 18.37 -5.08 14.86
CA VAL A 109 17.33 -4.28 14.21
C VAL A 109 17.76 -3.99 12.78
N ILE A 110 16.87 -4.25 11.80
CA ILE A 110 17.15 -4.08 10.37
C ILE A 110 16.96 -2.63 9.95
N ASP A 111 15.89 -2.01 10.43
CA ASP A 111 15.46 -0.69 9.99
C ASP A 111 15.96 0.42 10.91
N GLY A 112 16.55 1.46 10.34
CA GLY A 112 17.01 2.62 11.10
C GLY A 112 15.88 3.54 11.59
N PHE A 113 14.66 3.37 11.07
CA PHE A 113 13.45 4.12 11.44
C PHE A 113 12.23 3.18 11.47
N THR A 114 11.13 3.66 12.06
CA THR A 114 9.88 2.88 12.14
C THR A 114 9.18 2.92 10.79
N LEU A 115 8.98 1.75 10.17
CA LEU A 115 8.34 1.61 8.85
C LEU A 115 6.83 1.78 8.92
N LEU A 116 6.21 1.33 10.02
CA LEU A 116 4.76 1.32 10.23
C LEU A 116 4.45 1.94 11.59
N SER A 117 3.55 2.93 11.60
CA SER A 117 3.03 3.53 12.83
C SER A 117 2.13 2.54 13.60
N ALA A 118 1.71 2.91 14.80
CA ALA A 118 0.79 2.11 15.61
C ALA A 118 -0.55 1.90 14.88
N GLU A 119 -1.09 2.95 14.28
CA GLU A 119 -2.34 2.92 13.50
C GLU A 119 -2.21 2.02 12.27
N MET A 120 -1.04 2.02 11.62
CA MET A 120 -0.77 1.15 10.47
C MET A 120 -0.64 -0.32 10.90
N LEU A 121 -0.08 -0.60 12.08
CA LEU A 121 -0.04 -1.95 12.64
C LEU A 121 -1.46 -2.44 12.98
N GLU A 122 -2.29 -1.57 13.55
CA GLU A 122 -3.70 -1.88 13.82
C GLU A 122 -4.48 -2.12 12.53
N LEU A 123 -4.30 -1.26 11.51
CA LEU A 123 -4.90 -1.43 10.19
C LEU A 123 -4.50 -2.78 9.55
N THR A 124 -3.21 -3.11 9.57
CA THR A 124 -2.73 -4.38 8.97
C THR A 124 -3.20 -5.60 9.73
N LYS A 125 -3.38 -5.51 11.04
CA LYS A 125 -3.98 -6.56 11.86
C LYS A 125 -5.46 -6.74 11.50
N TRP A 126 -6.23 -5.64 11.45
CA TRP A 126 -7.63 -5.68 11.00
C TRP A 126 -7.75 -6.29 9.59
N MET A 127 -6.86 -5.92 8.65
CA MET A 127 -6.86 -6.50 7.31
C MET A 127 -6.60 -8.00 7.33
N ALA A 128 -5.70 -8.48 8.19
CA ALA A 128 -5.41 -9.91 8.32
C ALA A 128 -6.66 -10.69 8.76
N ASP A 129 -7.39 -10.15 9.74
CA ASP A 129 -8.60 -10.75 10.27
C ASP A 129 -9.76 -10.67 9.25
N TYR A 130 -9.98 -9.49 8.67
CA TYR A 130 -11.10 -9.23 7.74
C TYR A 130 -10.97 -9.99 6.41
N TYR A 131 -9.77 -10.03 5.82
CA TYR A 131 -9.51 -10.72 4.55
C TYR A 131 -8.97 -12.15 4.72
N ILE A 132 -8.99 -12.70 5.94
CA ILE A 132 -8.54 -14.07 6.27
C ILE A 132 -7.14 -14.33 5.70
N ALA A 133 -6.23 -13.38 5.93
CA ALA A 133 -4.83 -13.44 5.49
C ALA A 133 -3.89 -13.51 6.70
N ARG A 134 -2.66 -14.00 6.48
CA ARG A 134 -1.65 -13.99 7.55
C ARG A 134 -1.12 -12.58 7.76
N HIS A 135 -1.01 -12.13 9.02
CA HIS A 135 -0.59 -10.76 9.34
C HIS A 135 0.77 -10.40 8.71
N GLY A 136 1.74 -11.32 8.70
CA GLY A 136 3.02 -11.11 8.04
C GLY A 136 2.91 -10.87 6.52
N GLN A 137 1.97 -11.53 5.84
CA GLN A 137 1.71 -11.30 4.41
C GLN A 137 1.08 -9.93 4.16
N VAL A 138 0.22 -9.48 5.07
CA VAL A 138 -0.37 -8.13 4.99
C VAL A 138 0.71 -7.06 5.19
N LEU A 139 1.60 -7.24 6.17
CA LEU A 139 2.73 -6.33 6.41
C LEU A 139 3.67 -6.27 5.20
N GLU A 140 3.94 -7.42 4.54
CA GLU A 140 4.72 -7.46 3.30
C GLU A 140 4.04 -6.69 2.15
N ALA A 141 2.72 -6.77 2.03
CA ALA A 141 1.96 -6.03 1.02
C ALA A 141 1.90 -4.52 1.33
N ALA A 142 1.88 -4.16 2.62
CA ALA A 142 1.85 -2.76 3.05
C ALA A 142 3.20 -2.05 2.86
N VAL A 143 4.34 -2.77 3.01
CA VAL A 143 5.68 -2.18 2.87
C VAL A 143 6.30 -2.61 1.54
N PRO A 144 6.50 -1.70 0.57
CA PRO A 144 7.05 -2.03 -0.75
C PRO A 144 8.42 -2.71 -0.70
N ALA A 145 8.72 -3.58 -1.66
CA ALA A 145 10.00 -4.31 -1.75
C ALA A 145 11.21 -3.37 -1.75
N GLY A 146 11.16 -2.28 -2.51
CA GLY A 146 12.21 -1.26 -2.56
C GLY A 146 12.49 -0.62 -1.20
N VAL A 147 11.45 -0.44 -0.36
CA VAL A 147 11.60 0.06 1.02
C VAL A 147 12.25 -1.01 1.89
N ARG A 148 11.82 -2.27 1.76
CA ARG A 148 12.37 -3.40 2.53
C ARG A 148 13.84 -3.65 2.21
N SER A 149 14.26 -3.48 0.97
CA SER A 149 15.67 -3.61 0.54
C SER A 149 16.48 -2.33 0.75
N ALA A 150 15.86 -1.22 1.14
CA ALA A 150 16.45 0.11 1.18
C ALA A 150 17.13 0.48 -0.17
N ALA A 151 16.42 0.18 -1.27
CA ALA A 151 16.90 0.38 -2.64
C ALA A 151 17.31 1.85 -2.89
N GLY A 152 18.28 2.09 -3.75
CA GLY A 152 18.77 3.44 -4.08
C GLY A 152 19.61 4.10 -2.99
N THR A 153 19.89 3.41 -1.87
CA THR A 153 20.77 3.92 -0.81
C THR A 153 22.11 3.20 -0.79
N ARG A 154 23.12 3.87 -0.23
CA ARG A 154 24.40 3.25 0.10
C ARG A 154 24.72 3.49 1.58
N LYS A 155 25.37 2.52 2.22
CA LYS A 155 25.92 2.72 3.56
C LYS A 155 27.15 3.63 3.44
N VAL A 156 27.12 4.78 4.08
CA VAL A 156 28.23 5.73 4.15
C VAL A 156 28.66 5.83 5.59
N ARG A 157 29.96 5.81 5.80
CA ARG A 157 30.57 5.98 7.11
C ARG A 157 30.70 7.47 7.40
N PHE A 158 30.09 7.91 8.48
CA PHE A 158 30.15 9.27 9.00
C PHE A 158 31.12 9.31 10.19
N PHE A 159 31.69 10.48 10.40
CA PHE A 159 32.72 10.72 11.40
C PHE A 159 32.33 11.94 12.23
N LYS A 160 32.50 11.84 13.53
CA LYS A 160 32.27 12.92 14.50
C LYS A 160 33.35 12.87 15.57
N LEU A 161 33.69 14.04 16.13
CA LEU A 161 34.67 14.14 17.21
C LEU A 161 34.13 13.52 18.51
N ASN A 162 34.95 12.73 19.18
CA ASN A 162 34.69 12.25 20.54
C ASN A 162 35.24 13.26 21.55
N LYS A 163 34.38 14.14 22.05
CA LYS A 163 34.78 15.25 22.96
C LYS A 163 35.44 14.73 24.24
N SER A 164 34.88 13.66 24.84
CA SER A 164 35.39 13.09 26.09
C SER A 164 36.80 12.49 25.95
N ARG A 165 37.13 11.94 24.78
CA ARG A 165 38.47 11.39 24.52
C ARG A 165 39.48 12.47 24.14
N LEU A 166 39.02 13.58 23.53
CA LEU A 166 39.91 14.68 23.15
C LEU A 166 40.47 15.41 24.37
N GLU A 167 39.69 15.53 25.45
CA GLU A 167 40.12 16.15 26.72
C GLU A 167 41.27 15.39 27.41
N MET A 168 41.45 14.10 27.07
CA MET A 168 42.49 13.24 27.63
C MET A 168 43.79 13.22 26.82
N ILE A 169 43.84 13.90 25.67
CA ILE A 169 45.00 13.87 24.74
C ILE A 169 45.43 15.31 24.46
N GLN A 170 46.72 15.61 24.67
CA GLN A 170 47.26 16.90 24.26
C GLN A 170 47.26 16.97 22.72
N SER A 171 46.55 17.96 22.16
CA SER A 171 46.40 18.12 20.72
C SER A 171 47.72 18.34 19.97
N ASP A 172 48.75 18.78 20.64
CA ASP A 172 50.08 19.05 20.07
C ASP A 172 50.89 17.79 19.75
N GLU A 173 50.47 16.63 20.25
CA GLU A 173 51.13 15.34 19.96
C GLU A 173 50.62 14.67 18.67
N LEU A 174 49.66 15.29 17.98
CA LEU A 174 49.10 14.72 16.75
C LEU A 174 49.86 15.23 15.51
N PRO A 175 50.03 14.38 14.47
CA PRO A 175 50.57 14.82 13.19
C PRO A 175 49.77 15.98 12.58
N PRO A 176 50.37 16.92 11.82
CA PRO A 176 49.70 18.14 11.34
C PRO A 176 48.40 17.93 10.61
N LYS A 177 48.27 16.84 9.81
CA LYS A 177 47.03 16.51 9.11
C LYS A 177 45.93 16.01 10.06
N GLN A 178 46.29 15.31 11.14
CA GLN A 178 45.35 14.87 12.16
C GLN A 178 44.86 16.04 13.01
N GLN A 179 45.72 17.00 13.34
CA GLN A 179 45.36 18.24 14.03
C GLN A 179 44.33 19.04 13.26
N ARG A 180 44.56 19.27 11.95
CA ARG A 180 43.58 19.96 11.09
C ARG A 180 42.21 19.27 11.01
N ILE A 181 42.19 17.93 11.02
CA ILE A 181 40.91 17.17 11.04
C ILE A 181 40.18 17.37 12.38
N VAL A 182 40.93 17.36 13.50
CA VAL A 182 40.36 17.58 14.83
C VAL A 182 39.80 19.01 14.94
N GLU A 183 40.51 20.02 14.46
CA GLU A 183 40.07 21.42 14.41
C GLU A 183 38.80 21.58 13.57
N LEU A 184 38.77 20.98 12.37
CA LEU A 184 37.60 20.98 11.50
C LEU A 184 36.37 20.38 12.19
N LEU A 185 36.54 19.22 12.87
CA LEU A 185 35.46 18.52 13.55
C LEU A 185 35.06 19.18 14.88
N ARG A 186 35.97 19.94 15.52
CA ARG A 186 35.70 20.73 16.73
C ARG A 186 34.79 21.93 16.42
N GLY A 187 34.98 22.56 15.26
CA GLY A 187 34.19 23.70 14.80
C GLY A 187 32.79 23.30 14.24
N ASN A 188 32.54 22.01 14.06
CA ASN A 188 31.27 21.53 13.48
C ASN A 188 30.79 20.25 14.19
N ASP A 189 29.77 20.37 15.01
CA ASP A 189 29.21 19.26 15.79
C ASP A 189 28.38 18.25 14.94
N ALA A 190 28.26 18.49 13.62
CA ALA A 190 27.57 17.63 12.69
C ALA A 190 28.44 16.45 12.22
N TRP A 191 27.80 15.31 11.98
CA TRP A 191 28.39 14.13 11.35
C TRP A 191 28.85 14.44 9.92
N GLN A 192 30.13 14.19 9.59
CA GLN A 192 30.70 14.44 8.26
C GLN A 192 31.18 13.16 7.60
N THR A 193 31.10 13.10 6.25
CA THR A 193 31.65 11.97 5.48
C THR A 193 33.16 12.10 5.30
N ALA A 194 33.85 10.98 5.04
CA ALA A 194 35.28 11.01 4.74
C ALA A 194 35.61 11.96 3.58
N ASP A 195 34.80 11.98 2.53
CA ASP A 195 34.99 12.82 1.34
C ASP A 195 34.88 14.32 1.68
N GLN A 196 33.91 14.69 2.55
CA GLN A 196 33.77 16.06 3.02
C GLN A 196 35.00 16.51 3.83
N ILE A 197 35.49 15.65 4.74
CA ILE A 197 36.68 15.95 5.56
C ILE A 197 37.92 16.02 4.66
N CYS A 198 38.12 15.03 3.77
CA CYS A 198 39.28 14.99 2.89
C CYS A 198 39.35 16.19 1.94
N LYS A 199 38.20 16.64 1.39
CA LYS A 199 38.14 17.84 0.52
C LYS A 199 38.50 19.13 1.29
N ARG A 200 38.05 19.28 2.53
CA ARG A 200 38.29 20.50 3.34
C ARG A 200 39.70 20.59 3.88
N VAL A 201 40.26 19.43 4.26
CA VAL A 201 41.62 19.38 4.87
C VAL A 201 42.70 19.07 3.84
N HIS A 202 42.33 18.77 2.59
CA HIS A 202 43.24 18.34 1.52
C HIS A 202 44.10 17.14 1.93
N CYS A 203 43.46 16.08 2.45
CA CYS A 203 44.14 14.87 2.90
C CYS A 203 43.53 13.58 2.32
N SER A 204 44.24 12.46 2.43
CA SER A 204 43.70 11.13 2.18
C SER A 204 42.84 10.63 3.36
N GLN A 205 42.20 9.47 3.22
CA GLN A 205 41.42 8.88 4.31
C GLN A 205 42.27 8.29 5.46
N ALA A 206 43.55 8.04 5.23
CA ALA A 206 44.44 7.41 6.21
C ALA A 206 44.55 8.18 7.58
N PRO A 207 44.69 9.52 7.63
CA PRO A 207 44.69 10.27 8.88
C PRO A 207 43.35 10.14 9.64
N ILE A 208 42.21 10.07 8.95
CA ILE A 208 40.88 9.87 9.58
C ILE A 208 40.82 8.49 10.25
N GLN A 209 41.28 7.45 9.54
CA GLN A 209 41.34 6.09 10.06
C GLN A 209 42.22 5.97 11.30
N ALA A 210 43.35 6.68 11.30
CA ALA A 210 44.26 6.74 12.45
C ALA A 210 43.59 7.38 13.67
N LEU A 211 42.83 8.47 13.48
CA LEU A 211 42.08 9.13 14.56
C LEU A 211 40.93 8.22 15.09
N VAL A 212 40.31 7.44 14.23
CA VAL A 212 39.33 6.43 14.65
C VAL A 212 39.96 5.33 15.49
N LYS A 213 41.13 4.81 15.09
CA LYS A 213 41.89 3.82 15.88
C LYS A 213 42.32 4.35 17.24
N LYS A 214 42.62 5.63 17.35
CA LYS A 214 42.94 6.32 18.61
C LYS A 214 41.70 6.63 19.46
N GLY A 215 40.47 6.37 18.97
CA GLY A 215 39.22 6.67 19.64
C GLY A 215 38.85 8.17 19.72
N ILE A 216 39.62 9.04 19.04
CA ILE A 216 39.41 10.51 18.99
C ILE A 216 38.23 10.85 18.10
N VAL A 217 37.99 10.04 17.06
CA VAL A 217 36.86 10.18 16.12
C VAL A 217 35.95 8.96 16.24
N GLN A 218 34.70 9.22 16.50
CA GLN A 218 33.63 8.23 16.50
C GLN A 218 33.12 8.02 15.08
N THR A 219 32.62 6.82 14.79
CA THR A 219 32.11 6.48 13.48
C THR A 219 30.71 5.92 13.56
N GLU A 220 29.85 6.35 12.66
CA GLU A 220 28.50 5.84 12.49
C GLU A 220 28.24 5.49 11.02
N HIS A 221 27.57 4.37 10.75
CA HIS A 221 27.17 4.02 9.40
C HIS A 221 25.74 4.46 9.16
N LYS A 222 25.54 5.44 8.28
CA LYS A 222 24.22 5.92 7.85
C LYS A 222 23.97 5.54 6.40
N ARG A 223 22.70 5.22 6.07
CA ARG A 223 22.28 5.05 4.69
C ARG A 223 22.02 6.43 4.08
N VAL A 224 22.60 6.69 2.93
CA VAL A 224 22.47 7.94 2.17
C VAL A 224 21.92 7.62 0.81
N GLN A 225 21.01 8.45 0.32
CA GLN A 225 20.45 8.38 -1.02
C GLN A 225 21.56 8.54 -2.06
N LYS A 226 21.52 7.70 -3.12
CA LYS A 226 22.48 7.78 -4.23
C LYS A 226 22.10 8.82 -5.27
N THR A 227 20.80 9.07 -5.44
CA THR A 227 20.26 9.89 -6.53
C THR A 227 19.28 10.89 -5.95
N ASP A 228 19.47 12.17 -6.27
CA ASP A 228 18.44 13.18 -6.08
C ASP A 228 17.38 12.99 -7.19
N VAL A 229 16.18 12.60 -6.79
CA VAL A 229 15.03 12.63 -7.69
C VAL A 229 14.63 14.10 -7.83
N GLN A 230 15.11 14.75 -8.90
CA GLN A 230 14.73 16.13 -9.20
C GLN A 230 13.23 16.16 -9.53
N GLN A 231 12.47 16.87 -8.74
CA GLN A 231 11.09 17.18 -9.08
C GLN A 231 11.09 18.43 -9.98
N GLU A 232 10.46 18.32 -11.13
CA GLU A 232 10.24 19.44 -12.03
C GLU A 232 9.33 20.47 -11.35
N ILE A 233 9.78 21.69 -11.19
CA ILE A 233 8.99 22.79 -10.62
C ILE A 233 8.11 23.33 -11.74
N LEU A 234 6.81 23.16 -11.60
CA LEU A 234 5.81 23.66 -12.54
C LEU A 234 5.28 25.02 -12.08
N PRO A 235 4.86 25.90 -13.03
CA PRO A 235 4.13 27.10 -12.66
C PRO A 235 2.87 26.75 -11.86
N ARG A 236 2.60 27.52 -10.80
CA ARG A 236 1.42 27.31 -9.97
C ARG A 236 0.17 27.79 -10.71
N GLU A 237 -0.83 26.92 -10.79
CA GLU A 237 -2.15 27.24 -11.32
C GLU A 237 -3.07 27.74 -10.21
N GLU A 238 -3.94 28.72 -10.52
CA GLU A 238 -4.94 29.23 -9.60
C GLU A 238 -6.17 28.29 -9.49
N ASN A 239 -6.95 28.46 -8.43
CA ASN A 239 -8.18 27.73 -8.21
C ASN A 239 -9.24 28.09 -9.25
N LEU A 240 -9.89 27.08 -9.81
CA LEU A 240 -11.01 27.29 -10.69
C LEU A 240 -12.24 27.73 -9.89
N GLN A 241 -13.04 28.59 -10.48
CA GLN A 241 -14.31 29.01 -9.87
C GLN A 241 -15.30 27.84 -9.87
N LEU A 242 -15.78 27.48 -8.69
CA LEU A 242 -16.73 26.38 -8.48
C LEU A 242 -18.17 26.84 -8.77
N ASN A 243 -18.96 25.98 -9.38
CA ASN A 243 -20.40 26.15 -9.49
C ASN A 243 -21.10 25.83 -8.14
N PRO A 244 -22.40 26.18 -7.95
CA PRO A 244 -23.09 25.96 -6.67
C PRO A 244 -23.06 24.52 -6.16
N ALA A 245 -23.20 23.51 -7.04
CA ALA A 245 -23.17 22.11 -6.65
C ALA A 245 -21.77 21.68 -6.18
N GLN A 246 -20.72 22.15 -6.87
CA GLN A 246 -19.33 21.92 -6.47
C GLN A 246 -19.00 22.63 -5.15
N GLN A 247 -19.51 23.86 -4.95
CA GLN A 247 -19.36 24.60 -3.69
C GLN A 247 -20.01 23.85 -2.52
N GLN A 248 -21.20 23.32 -2.71
CA GLN A 248 -21.87 22.49 -1.71
C GLN A 248 -21.07 21.24 -1.36
N ALA A 249 -20.51 20.57 -2.39
CA ALA A 249 -19.64 19.41 -2.18
C ALA A 249 -18.39 19.78 -1.37
N LEU A 250 -17.72 20.87 -1.74
CA LEU A 250 -16.56 21.38 -1.01
C LEU A 250 -16.91 21.73 0.44
N GLN A 251 -18.01 22.43 0.67
CA GLN A 251 -18.47 22.80 2.02
C GLN A 251 -18.72 21.56 2.89
N THR A 252 -19.34 20.52 2.33
CA THR A 252 -19.58 19.25 3.05
C THR A 252 -18.28 18.57 3.46
N ILE A 253 -17.30 18.51 2.54
CA ILE A 253 -15.99 17.91 2.81
C ILE A 253 -15.22 18.77 3.83
N THR A 254 -15.19 20.07 3.65
CA THR A 254 -14.48 21.01 4.53
C THR A 254 -15.07 21.00 5.95
N ALA A 255 -16.38 20.85 6.09
CA ALA A 255 -17.01 20.70 7.40
C ALA A 255 -16.51 19.45 8.13
N ALA A 256 -16.39 18.31 7.43
CA ALA A 256 -15.83 17.08 8.01
C ALA A 256 -14.35 17.26 8.42
N ILE A 257 -13.55 17.98 7.60
CA ILE A 257 -12.14 18.28 7.91
C ILE A 257 -12.05 19.14 9.19
N LYS A 258 -12.89 20.18 9.31
CA LYS A 258 -12.89 21.10 10.45
C LYS A 258 -13.36 20.47 11.75
N ASN A 259 -14.30 19.54 11.66
CA ASN A 259 -14.82 18.81 12.82
C ASN A 259 -13.86 17.75 13.35
N ASP A 260 -12.75 17.49 12.65
CA ASP A 260 -11.76 16.47 13.00
C ASP A 260 -12.42 15.11 13.30
N SER A 261 -13.35 14.71 12.43
CA SER A 261 -14.18 13.52 12.62
C SER A 261 -14.16 12.61 11.40
N TYR A 262 -14.25 11.30 11.66
CA TYR A 262 -14.43 10.33 10.59
C TYR A 262 -15.83 10.48 9.98
N GLU A 263 -15.86 10.87 8.73
CA GLU A 263 -17.06 10.89 7.91
C GLU A 263 -16.71 10.41 6.50
N THR A 264 -17.58 9.64 5.88
CA THR A 264 -17.46 9.29 4.46
C THR A 264 -18.40 10.14 3.62
N VAL A 265 -17.84 10.87 2.66
CA VAL A 265 -18.58 11.69 1.70
C VAL A 265 -18.54 11.04 0.33
N LEU A 266 -19.69 10.61 -0.19
CA LEU A 266 -19.83 10.11 -1.56
C LEU A 266 -20.17 11.28 -2.49
N VAL A 267 -19.22 11.65 -3.35
CA VAL A 267 -19.39 12.68 -4.38
C VAL A 267 -19.82 12.00 -5.68
N HIS A 268 -21.14 12.01 -5.93
CA HIS A 268 -21.74 11.49 -7.16
C HIS A 268 -21.81 12.61 -8.19
N GLY A 269 -21.00 12.54 -9.24
CA GLY A 269 -20.98 13.58 -10.27
C GLY A 269 -20.67 12.98 -11.65
N VAL A 270 -21.40 13.44 -12.68
CA VAL A 270 -21.19 12.97 -14.05
C VAL A 270 -19.75 13.18 -14.52
N THR A 271 -19.31 12.41 -15.52
CA THR A 271 -17.98 12.60 -16.11
C THR A 271 -17.85 14.02 -16.67
N GLY A 272 -16.79 14.74 -16.26
CA GLY A 272 -16.59 16.13 -16.61
C GLY A 272 -17.38 17.13 -15.75
N SER A 273 -17.92 16.70 -14.59
CA SER A 273 -18.57 17.60 -13.61
C SER A 273 -17.56 18.39 -12.76
N GLY A 274 -16.26 18.14 -12.89
CA GLY A 274 -15.21 18.84 -12.14
C GLY A 274 -14.97 18.31 -10.72
N LYS A 275 -15.32 17.06 -10.40
CA LYS A 275 -15.05 16.41 -9.10
C LYS A 275 -13.61 16.63 -8.63
N THR A 276 -12.64 16.47 -9.53
CA THR A 276 -11.21 16.59 -9.20
C THR A 276 -10.84 17.98 -8.69
N GLU A 277 -11.48 19.06 -9.18
CA GLU A 277 -11.24 20.41 -8.67
C GLU A 277 -11.75 20.56 -7.24
N VAL A 278 -12.90 19.94 -6.92
CA VAL A 278 -13.44 19.93 -5.54
C VAL A 278 -12.44 19.24 -4.59
N TYR A 279 -11.85 18.11 -5.03
CA TYR A 279 -10.83 17.41 -4.22
C TYR A 279 -9.59 18.27 -4.00
N ILE A 280 -9.10 18.93 -5.06
CA ILE A 280 -7.91 19.79 -4.99
C ILE A 280 -8.13 20.89 -3.96
N GLN A 281 -9.26 21.60 -4.01
CA GLN A 281 -9.56 22.68 -3.07
C GLN A 281 -9.80 22.15 -1.63
N ALA A 282 -10.37 20.96 -1.48
CA ALA A 282 -10.46 20.31 -0.16
C ALA A 282 -9.08 19.92 0.40
N ILE A 283 -8.17 19.49 -0.46
CA ILE A 283 -6.78 19.17 -0.08
C ILE A 283 -6.03 20.44 0.34
N GLU A 284 -6.24 21.58 -0.32
CA GLU A 284 -5.65 22.86 0.08
C GLU A 284 -6.04 23.24 1.52
N GLU A 285 -7.29 23.01 1.90
CA GLU A 285 -7.75 23.21 3.27
C GLU A 285 -6.98 22.32 4.25
N VAL A 286 -6.81 21.02 3.94
CA VAL A 286 -6.04 20.08 4.76
C VAL A 286 -4.58 20.52 4.92
N ILE A 287 -3.97 20.99 3.84
CA ILE A 287 -2.58 21.47 3.83
C ILE A 287 -2.44 22.75 4.65
N SER A 288 -3.44 23.62 4.66
CA SER A 288 -3.42 24.85 5.47
C SER A 288 -3.31 24.56 6.97
N TYR A 289 -3.78 23.39 7.41
CA TYR A 289 -3.60 22.87 8.78
C TYR A 289 -2.28 22.13 8.99
N GLY A 290 -1.38 22.12 8.02
CA GLY A 290 -0.11 21.40 8.08
C GLY A 290 -0.27 19.87 8.00
N ARG A 291 -1.43 19.38 7.53
CA ARG A 291 -1.73 17.95 7.35
C ARG A 291 -1.42 17.50 5.91
N GLN A 292 -1.49 16.21 5.69
CA GLN A 292 -1.22 15.54 4.42
C GLN A 292 -2.50 14.93 3.84
N ALA A 293 -2.55 14.76 2.52
CA ALA A 293 -3.65 14.07 1.87
C ALA A 293 -3.16 12.90 1.01
N ILE A 294 -3.95 11.81 0.97
CA ILE A 294 -3.78 10.68 0.04
C ILE A 294 -4.90 10.73 -0.98
N VAL A 295 -4.52 10.66 -2.25
CA VAL A 295 -5.45 10.58 -3.38
C VAL A 295 -5.20 9.27 -4.11
N LEU A 296 -6.16 8.37 -4.06
CA LEU A 296 -6.14 7.13 -4.81
C LEU A 296 -6.86 7.33 -6.15
N VAL A 297 -6.20 6.98 -7.21
CA VAL A 297 -6.76 6.99 -8.58
C VAL A 297 -6.54 5.61 -9.22
N PRO A 298 -7.42 5.16 -10.13
CA PRO A 298 -7.15 3.97 -10.92
C PRO A 298 -5.79 4.10 -11.64
N GLU A 299 -5.05 3.01 -11.75
CA GLU A 299 -3.71 3.05 -12.35
C GLU A 299 -3.72 3.58 -13.78
N ILE A 300 -4.75 3.22 -14.56
CA ILE A 300 -4.99 3.73 -15.92
C ILE A 300 -5.26 5.25 -15.97
N SER A 301 -5.77 5.81 -14.89
CA SER A 301 -6.06 7.25 -14.76
C SER A 301 -4.87 8.05 -14.24
N LEU A 302 -3.78 7.39 -13.84
CA LEU A 302 -2.57 8.05 -13.35
C LEU A 302 -1.68 8.54 -14.52
N THR A 303 -2.29 9.24 -15.44
CA THR A 303 -1.66 9.79 -16.64
C THR A 303 -0.67 10.93 -16.31
N PRO A 304 0.22 11.31 -17.24
CA PRO A 304 1.05 12.50 -17.07
C PRO A 304 0.22 13.75 -16.76
N GLN A 305 -0.95 13.93 -17.39
CA GLN A 305 -1.85 15.06 -17.15
C GLN A 305 -2.38 15.07 -15.71
N THR A 306 -2.81 13.92 -15.19
CA THR A 306 -3.27 13.82 -13.80
C THR A 306 -2.15 14.18 -12.82
N ARG A 307 -0.94 13.67 -13.06
CA ARG A 307 0.24 14.00 -12.24
C ARG A 307 0.58 15.49 -12.30
N GLN A 308 0.57 16.08 -13.51
CA GLN A 308 0.83 17.49 -13.73
C GLN A 308 -0.20 18.36 -13.01
N ARG A 309 -1.49 17.99 -13.05
CA ARG A 309 -2.57 18.72 -12.38
C ARG A 309 -2.37 18.86 -10.87
N PHE A 310 -1.86 17.82 -10.20
CA PHE A 310 -1.53 17.93 -8.77
C PHE A 310 -0.23 18.71 -8.55
N ARG A 311 0.78 18.54 -9.41
CA ARG A 311 2.06 19.25 -9.30
C ARG A 311 1.97 20.74 -9.59
N SER A 312 1.05 21.18 -10.46
CA SER A 312 0.82 22.61 -10.72
C SER A 312 0.06 23.30 -9.57
N ARG A 313 -0.51 22.53 -8.63
CA ARG A 313 -1.30 23.06 -7.51
C ARG A 313 -0.58 22.95 -6.17
N PHE A 314 0.30 21.97 -5.99
CA PHE A 314 0.96 21.68 -4.73
C PHE A 314 2.48 21.57 -4.91
N ASP A 315 3.23 22.17 -4.00
CA ASP A 315 4.70 22.25 -4.10
C ASP A 315 5.38 20.89 -3.87
N LYS A 316 4.81 20.03 -3.02
CA LYS A 316 5.41 18.78 -2.56
C LYS A 316 4.47 17.59 -2.79
N VAL A 317 4.53 17.01 -3.97
CA VAL A 317 3.68 15.88 -4.40
C VAL A 317 4.51 14.62 -4.58
N ALA A 318 4.15 13.55 -3.89
CA ALA A 318 4.65 12.21 -4.18
C ALA A 318 3.68 11.47 -5.09
N VAL A 319 4.20 10.83 -6.14
CA VAL A 319 3.38 10.01 -7.04
C VAL A 319 3.84 8.57 -6.94
N LEU A 320 2.93 7.66 -6.53
CA LEU A 320 3.20 6.24 -6.30
C LEU A 320 2.46 5.38 -7.34
N HIS A 321 3.22 4.74 -8.25
CA HIS A 321 2.68 3.87 -9.30
C HIS A 321 3.56 2.64 -9.54
N SER A 322 3.07 1.67 -10.32
CA SER A 322 3.77 0.39 -10.59
C SER A 322 5.09 0.57 -11.33
N HIS A 323 5.19 1.58 -12.21
CA HIS A 323 6.38 1.84 -13.03
C HIS A 323 7.54 2.55 -12.32
N LEU A 324 7.39 2.93 -11.05
CA LEU A 324 8.51 3.45 -10.26
C LEU A 324 9.54 2.35 -10.03
N SER A 325 10.82 2.69 -10.21
CA SER A 325 11.91 1.85 -9.74
C SER A 325 11.86 1.69 -8.21
N ASP A 326 12.45 0.63 -7.70
CA ASP A 326 12.53 0.39 -6.26
C ASP A 326 13.24 1.52 -5.51
N ALA A 327 14.23 2.17 -6.15
CA ALA A 327 14.94 3.32 -5.58
C ALA A 327 14.05 4.56 -5.46
N GLU A 328 13.30 4.90 -6.51
CA GLU A 328 12.34 6.01 -6.50
C GLU A 328 11.22 5.76 -5.48
N ARG A 329 10.69 4.54 -5.44
CA ARG A 329 9.65 4.13 -4.49
C ARG A 329 10.13 4.27 -3.04
N HIS A 330 11.35 3.83 -2.74
CA HIS A 330 11.96 4.00 -1.43
C HIS A 330 12.19 5.47 -1.08
N TRP A 331 12.66 6.28 -2.04
CA TRP A 331 12.84 7.71 -1.87
C TRP A 331 11.53 8.43 -1.52
N HIS A 332 10.47 8.20 -2.32
CA HIS A 332 9.14 8.76 -2.04
C HIS A 332 8.62 8.33 -0.67
N TRP A 333 8.78 7.05 -0.32
CA TRP A 333 8.37 6.53 0.97
C TRP A 333 9.04 7.25 2.13
N GLN A 334 10.35 7.49 2.05
CA GLN A 334 11.10 8.24 3.07
C GLN A 334 10.62 9.69 3.18
N GLN A 335 10.43 10.38 2.05
CA GLN A 335 9.92 11.76 2.04
C GLN A 335 8.53 11.85 2.68
N ILE A 336 7.66 10.89 2.41
CA ILE A 336 6.33 10.82 3.02
C ILE A 336 6.45 10.58 4.53
N ALA A 337 7.26 9.61 4.95
CA ALA A 337 7.45 9.26 6.37
C ALA A 337 8.06 10.41 7.19
N GLN A 338 8.87 11.26 6.57
CA GLN A 338 9.45 12.46 7.18
C GLN A 338 8.48 13.66 7.23
N GLY A 339 7.31 13.54 6.60
CA GLY A 339 6.33 14.61 6.50
C GLY A 339 6.71 15.72 5.52
N GLU A 340 7.68 15.45 4.63
CA GLU A 340 8.14 16.40 3.61
C GLU A 340 7.18 16.54 2.43
N VAL A 341 6.23 15.63 2.28
CA VAL A 341 5.22 15.57 1.21
C VAL A 341 3.89 16.09 1.70
N GLN A 342 3.22 16.92 0.92
CA GLN A 342 1.88 17.44 1.19
C GLN A 342 0.78 16.51 0.65
N VAL A 343 0.95 16.05 -0.60
CA VAL A 343 -0.04 15.25 -1.31
C VAL A 343 0.60 13.97 -1.85
N ILE A 344 -0.02 12.84 -1.54
CA ILE A 344 0.38 11.53 -2.04
C ILE A 344 -0.67 11.10 -3.06
N VAL A 345 -0.31 11.04 -4.33
CA VAL A 345 -1.17 10.56 -5.42
C VAL A 345 -0.70 9.18 -5.84
N GLY A 346 -1.59 8.22 -5.97
CA GLY A 346 -1.15 6.91 -6.41
C GLY A 346 -2.26 5.91 -6.68
N ALA A 347 -1.85 4.73 -7.14
CA ALA A 347 -2.73 3.60 -7.33
C ALA A 347 -3.10 2.95 -5.98
N ARG A 348 -3.84 1.86 -6.02
CA ARG A 348 -4.32 1.09 -4.87
C ARG A 348 -3.37 1.00 -3.67
N SER A 349 -2.09 0.69 -3.92
CA SER A 349 -1.10 0.49 -2.85
C SER A 349 -0.67 1.77 -2.14
N ALA A 350 -0.97 2.95 -2.69
CA ALA A 350 -0.67 4.23 -2.04
C ALA A 350 -1.46 4.42 -0.73
N ILE A 351 -2.51 3.63 -0.51
CA ILE A 351 -3.25 3.61 0.76
C ILE A 351 -2.36 3.25 1.96
N PHE A 352 -1.23 2.60 1.76
CA PHE A 352 -0.27 2.24 2.82
C PHE A 352 0.84 3.28 3.01
N ALA A 353 0.83 4.40 2.29
CA ALA A 353 1.83 5.44 2.44
C ALA A 353 1.95 5.91 3.90
N PRO A 354 3.17 6.03 4.45
CA PRO A 354 3.40 6.31 5.87
C PRO A 354 3.27 7.81 6.20
N ALA A 355 2.11 8.39 5.90
CA ALA A 355 1.82 9.80 6.14
C ALA A 355 1.59 10.05 7.65
N PRO A 356 2.53 10.74 8.36
CA PRO A 356 2.44 10.92 9.82
C PRO A 356 1.37 11.92 10.24
N ARG A 357 0.93 12.79 9.35
CA ARG A 357 -0.06 13.85 9.62
C ARG A 357 -1.20 13.79 8.60
N LEU A 358 -1.69 12.57 8.33
CA LEU A 358 -2.79 12.39 7.37
C LEU A 358 -4.05 13.12 7.85
N GLY A 359 -4.70 13.88 6.98
CA GLY A 359 -5.92 14.64 7.26
C GLY A 359 -7.07 14.36 6.31
N LEU A 360 -6.80 13.70 5.18
CA LEU A 360 -7.84 13.38 4.18
C LEU A 360 -7.41 12.20 3.32
N ILE A 361 -8.36 11.32 3.02
CA ILE A 361 -8.22 10.30 1.99
C ILE A 361 -9.27 10.54 0.91
N VAL A 362 -8.85 10.56 -0.35
CA VAL A 362 -9.73 10.67 -1.52
C VAL A 362 -9.57 9.41 -2.38
N LEU A 363 -10.67 8.79 -2.77
CA LEU A 363 -10.71 7.78 -3.83
C LEU A 363 -11.47 8.35 -5.02
N ASP A 364 -10.79 8.60 -6.11
CA ASP A 364 -11.44 8.97 -7.37
C ASP A 364 -11.78 7.73 -8.19
N GLU A 365 -12.93 7.75 -8.88
CA GLU A 365 -13.52 6.60 -9.58
C GLU A 365 -13.59 5.32 -8.70
N GLU A 366 -14.20 5.46 -7.51
CA GLU A 366 -14.20 4.44 -6.44
C GLU A 366 -14.78 3.07 -6.86
N HIS A 367 -15.59 3.07 -7.93
CA HIS A 367 -16.21 1.89 -8.51
C HIS A 367 -15.24 0.99 -9.30
N GLU A 368 -14.03 1.50 -9.60
CA GLU A 368 -13.07 0.78 -10.43
C GLU A 368 -12.58 -0.52 -9.80
N THR A 369 -12.68 -1.60 -10.57
CA THR A 369 -12.30 -2.96 -10.12
C THR A 369 -10.81 -3.10 -9.80
N THR A 370 -9.97 -2.23 -10.36
CA THR A 370 -8.52 -2.21 -10.12
C THR A 370 -8.15 -1.88 -8.67
N PHE A 371 -9.08 -1.34 -7.88
CA PHE A 371 -8.92 -1.15 -6.45
C PHE A 371 -9.00 -2.46 -5.65
N LYS A 372 -9.46 -3.58 -6.25
CA LYS A 372 -9.39 -4.91 -5.67
C LYS A 372 -8.06 -5.58 -6.00
N GLN A 373 -7.36 -6.12 -4.99
CA GLN A 373 -6.17 -6.94 -5.19
C GLN A 373 -6.55 -8.40 -5.41
N GLU A 374 -6.01 -9.02 -6.45
CA GLU A 374 -6.29 -10.42 -6.80
C GLU A 374 -5.42 -11.41 -6.01
N THR A 375 -4.21 -11.00 -5.62
CA THR A 375 -3.29 -11.81 -4.82
C THR A 375 -3.46 -11.56 -3.32
N VAL A 376 -3.02 -12.50 -2.49
CA VAL A 376 -3.06 -12.38 -1.02
C VAL A 376 -2.14 -11.25 -0.53
N PRO A 377 -2.68 -10.41 0.37
CA PRO A 377 -4.05 -10.26 0.87
C PRO A 377 -4.98 -9.68 -0.20
N ARG A 378 -6.15 -10.30 -0.40
CA ARG A 378 -7.10 -9.89 -1.44
C ARG A 378 -7.94 -8.70 -0.99
N TYR A 379 -7.31 -7.60 -0.60
CA TYR A 379 -7.99 -6.42 -0.09
C TYR A 379 -8.62 -5.55 -1.19
N HIS A 380 -9.62 -4.78 -0.82
CA HIS A 380 -10.18 -3.69 -1.61
C HIS A 380 -9.72 -2.35 -1.01
N ALA A 381 -9.14 -1.46 -1.82
CA ALA A 381 -8.57 -0.21 -1.33
C ALA A 381 -9.63 0.71 -0.69
N ARG A 382 -10.88 0.70 -1.15
CA ARG A 382 -11.99 1.44 -0.55
C ARG A 382 -12.23 1.03 0.91
N ASP A 383 -12.30 -0.28 1.17
CA ASP A 383 -12.57 -0.79 2.51
C ASP A 383 -11.38 -0.49 3.45
N VAL A 384 -10.15 -0.64 2.93
CA VAL A 384 -8.93 -0.28 3.68
C VAL A 384 -8.85 1.23 3.94
N ALA A 385 -9.24 2.06 2.96
CA ALA A 385 -9.31 3.51 3.12
C ALA A 385 -10.34 3.92 4.18
N ALA A 386 -11.53 3.31 4.18
CA ALA A 386 -12.56 3.54 5.18
C ALA A 386 -12.06 3.16 6.59
N LYS A 387 -11.44 1.98 6.72
CA LYS A 387 -10.88 1.55 8.01
C LYS A 387 -9.74 2.45 8.47
N ARG A 388 -8.83 2.83 7.56
CA ARG A 388 -7.73 3.75 7.87
C ARG A 388 -8.24 5.12 8.32
N ALA A 389 -9.20 5.68 7.58
CA ALA A 389 -9.84 6.96 7.91
C ALA A 389 -10.52 6.90 9.30
N GLN A 390 -11.22 5.80 9.59
CA GLN A 390 -11.83 5.55 10.90
C GLN A 390 -10.81 5.50 12.03
N LEU A 391 -9.71 4.75 11.87
CA LEU A 391 -8.65 4.62 12.87
C LEU A 391 -7.94 5.96 13.15
N GLN A 392 -7.80 6.80 12.14
CA GLN A 392 -7.13 8.10 12.24
C GLN A 392 -8.10 9.27 12.49
N ASN A 393 -9.40 8.97 12.58
CA ASN A 393 -10.49 9.94 12.79
C ASN A 393 -10.48 11.08 11.77
N ILE A 394 -10.33 10.76 10.48
CA ILE A 394 -10.25 11.71 9.37
C ILE A 394 -11.33 11.44 8.32
N PRO A 395 -11.73 12.43 7.51
CA PRO A 395 -12.70 12.23 6.45
C PRO A 395 -12.16 11.37 5.30
N LEU A 396 -13.09 10.62 4.69
CA LEU A 396 -12.91 9.87 3.46
C LEU A 396 -13.83 10.44 2.38
N VAL A 397 -13.29 10.75 1.22
CA VAL A 397 -14.05 11.18 0.04
C VAL A 397 -14.01 10.09 -1.01
N LEU A 398 -15.18 9.62 -1.43
CA LEU A 398 -15.36 8.67 -2.52
C LEU A 398 -15.99 9.41 -3.70
N GLY A 399 -15.32 9.42 -4.85
CA GLY A 399 -15.81 10.09 -6.05
C GLY A 399 -16.12 9.12 -7.16
N SER A 400 -17.28 9.27 -7.79
CA SER A 400 -17.67 8.46 -8.94
C SER A 400 -18.77 9.10 -9.77
N ALA A 401 -18.78 8.80 -11.07
CA ALA A 401 -19.92 9.05 -11.93
C ALA A 401 -20.96 7.89 -11.84
N THR A 402 -20.48 6.70 -11.54
CA THR A 402 -21.24 5.44 -11.45
C THR A 402 -20.85 4.72 -10.17
N PRO A 403 -21.31 5.19 -8.99
CA PRO A 403 -20.90 4.61 -7.71
C PRO A 403 -21.14 3.10 -7.63
N ALA A 404 -20.24 2.40 -6.93
CA ALA A 404 -20.43 1.01 -6.62
C ALA A 404 -21.72 0.81 -5.80
N LEU A 405 -22.41 -0.31 -5.99
CA LEU A 405 -23.69 -0.58 -5.32
C LEU A 405 -23.54 -0.53 -3.79
N GLU A 406 -22.43 -1.01 -3.26
CA GLU A 406 -22.12 -0.97 -1.83
C GLU A 406 -22.03 0.47 -1.32
N SER A 407 -21.28 1.33 -2.02
CA SER A 407 -21.14 2.76 -1.65
C SER A 407 -22.46 3.50 -1.77
N TRP A 408 -23.22 3.23 -2.82
CA TRP A 408 -24.53 3.80 -3.02
C TRP A 408 -25.50 3.40 -1.92
N HIS A 409 -25.53 2.12 -1.56
CA HIS A 409 -26.37 1.61 -0.48
C HIS A 409 -26.01 2.27 0.86
N GLN A 410 -24.71 2.39 1.19
CA GLN A 410 -24.27 3.08 2.42
C GLN A 410 -24.73 4.55 2.46
N ALA A 411 -24.76 5.22 1.31
CA ALA A 411 -25.29 6.58 1.21
C ALA A 411 -26.81 6.61 1.40
N GLN A 412 -27.55 5.64 0.84
CA GLN A 412 -29.01 5.56 0.99
C GLN A 412 -29.46 5.31 2.44
N ILE A 413 -28.73 4.51 3.20
CA ILE A 413 -29.04 4.25 4.61
C ILE A 413 -28.46 5.30 5.57
N GLY A 414 -27.80 6.35 5.03
CA GLY A 414 -27.31 7.48 5.81
C GLY A 414 -25.96 7.30 6.47
N ASN A 415 -25.23 6.18 6.20
CA ASN A 415 -23.88 5.98 6.70
C ASN A 415 -22.85 6.83 5.97
N TYR A 416 -23.09 7.16 4.69
CA TYR A 416 -22.29 8.09 3.90
C TYR A 416 -23.08 9.35 3.60
N LYS A 417 -22.42 10.51 3.65
CA LYS A 417 -23.02 11.77 3.16
C LYS A 417 -23.00 11.78 1.64
N LEU A 418 -24.17 11.82 1.01
CA LEU A 418 -24.28 11.92 -0.45
C LEU A 418 -24.29 13.36 -0.89
N VAL A 419 -23.40 13.71 -1.82
CA VAL A 419 -23.41 15.01 -2.52
C VAL A 419 -23.42 14.77 -4.01
N SER A 420 -24.32 15.45 -4.74
CA SER A 420 -24.48 15.28 -6.18
C SER A 420 -24.00 16.50 -6.95
N ILE A 421 -23.23 16.27 -8.03
CA ILE A 421 -22.78 17.26 -9.01
C ILE A 421 -23.31 16.83 -10.39
N PRO A 422 -24.59 17.11 -10.70
CA PRO A 422 -25.27 16.53 -11.85
C PRO A 422 -24.82 17.11 -13.20
N ASP A 423 -24.29 18.35 -13.19
CA ASP A 423 -24.02 19.07 -14.42
C ASP A 423 -22.53 19.01 -14.81
N ARG A 424 -22.27 18.97 -16.11
CA ARG A 424 -20.93 19.13 -16.65
C ARG A 424 -20.46 20.59 -16.54
N VAL A 425 -19.15 20.76 -16.35
CA VAL A 425 -18.53 22.09 -16.43
C VAL A 425 -18.88 22.73 -17.78
N MET A 426 -19.19 24.05 -17.77
CA MET A 426 -19.67 24.82 -18.91
C MET A 426 -21.01 24.32 -19.51
N GLN A 427 -21.82 23.61 -18.75
CA GLN A 427 -23.15 23.10 -19.18
C GLN A 427 -23.11 22.32 -20.50
N ARG A 428 -21.99 21.63 -20.79
CA ARG A 428 -21.85 20.83 -22.00
C ARG A 428 -22.89 19.72 -22.02
N PRO A 429 -23.65 19.56 -23.12
CA PRO A 429 -24.67 18.53 -23.19
C PRO A 429 -24.06 17.13 -23.13
N LEU A 430 -24.83 16.19 -22.61
CA LEU A 430 -24.47 14.77 -22.72
C LEU A 430 -24.59 14.31 -24.17
N PRO A 431 -23.77 13.33 -24.60
CA PRO A 431 -23.89 12.78 -25.95
C PRO A 431 -25.26 12.10 -26.12
N ARG A 432 -25.78 12.13 -27.34
CA ARG A 432 -26.98 11.36 -27.68
C ARG A 432 -26.64 9.87 -27.66
N VAL A 433 -27.44 9.08 -26.97
CA VAL A 433 -27.27 7.63 -26.90
C VAL A 433 -28.42 6.99 -27.68
N ALA A 434 -28.09 6.11 -28.63
CA ALA A 434 -29.03 5.28 -29.35
C ALA A 434 -28.78 3.80 -29.02
N THR A 435 -29.81 3.08 -28.70
CA THR A 435 -29.77 1.62 -28.51
C THR A 435 -30.29 0.90 -29.75
N VAL A 436 -29.59 -0.16 -30.16
CA VAL A 436 -29.98 -0.97 -31.34
C VAL A 436 -30.17 -2.42 -30.93
N ASP A 437 -31.36 -2.97 -31.18
CA ASP A 437 -31.61 -4.39 -30.97
C ASP A 437 -31.06 -5.20 -32.16
N LEU A 438 -29.93 -5.88 -31.94
CA LEU A 438 -29.26 -6.67 -32.95
C LEU A 438 -30.08 -7.86 -33.45
N ARG A 439 -31.12 -8.32 -32.71
CA ARG A 439 -32.04 -9.38 -33.13
C ARG A 439 -32.83 -8.97 -34.38
N HIS A 440 -33.16 -7.71 -34.52
CA HIS A 440 -33.85 -7.17 -35.70
C HIS A 440 -32.92 -6.92 -36.88
N GLU A 441 -31.61 -6.73 -36.61
CA GLU A 441 -30.62 -6.48 -37.65
C GLU A 441 -30.20 -7.74 -38.43
N SER A 442 -30.25 -8.93 -37.79
CA SER A 442 -29.73 -10.18 -38.35
C SER A 442 -30.55 -10.72 -39.55
N ARG A 443 -31.76 -10.21 -39.78
CA ARG A 443 -32.67 -10.68 -40.85
C ARG A 443 -32.40 -10.08 -42.22
N SER A 444 -31.44 -9.17 -42.36
CA SER A 444 -31.15 -8.47 -43.61
C SER A 444 -29.75 -8.77 -44.13
N LYS A 445 -29.64 -8.98 -45.47
CA LYS A 445 -28.34 -9.15 -46.14
C LYS A 445 -27.46 -7.91 -45.91
N GLY A 446 -26.32 -8.08 -45.26
CA GLY A 446 -25.34 -6.99 -45.00
C GLY A 446 -25.08 -6.67 -43.51
N SER A 447 -25.62 -7.47 -42.58
CA SER A 447 -25.23 -7.36 -41.15
C SER A 447 -23.85 -7.99 -40.92
N TYR A 448 -22.93 -7.21 -40.31
CA TYR A 448 -21.55 -7.62 -39.99
C TYR A 448 -21.40 -8.03 -38.52
N GLY A 449 -22.21 -8.98 -38.06
CA GLY A 449 -22.11 -9.53 -36.72
C GLY A 449 -22.37 -8.52 -35.58
N SER A 450 -21.36 -8.04 -34.88
CA SER A 450 -21.50 -7.14 -33.74
C SER A 450 -21.73 -5.67 -34.11
N ILE A 451 -21.69 -5.32 -35.39
CA ILE A 451 -21.86 -3.94 -35.91
C ILE A 451 -23.25 -3.85 -36.56
N SER A 452 -24.12 -3.03 -35.98
CA SER A 452 -25.42 -2.73 -36.56
C SER A 452 -25.27 -1.84 -37.80
N ARG A 453 -26.27 -1.86 -38.69
CA ARG A 453 -26.30 -0.94 -39.86
C ARG A 453 -26.33 0.51 -39.44
N GLN A 454 -27.05 0.83 -38.36
CA GLN A 454 -27.05 2.19 -37.79
C GLN A 454 -25.67 2.62 -37.37
N LEU A 455 -24.91 1.75 -36.66
CA LEU A 455 -23.52 2.01 -36.25
C LEU A 455 -22.62 2.15 -37.49
N GLN A 456 -22.77 1.28 -38.50
CA GLN A 456 -21.98 1.38 -39.72
C GLN A 456 -22.23 2.70 -40.48
N SER A 457 -23.49 3.15 -40.55
CA SER A 457 -23.84 4.43 -41.17
C SER A 457 -23.20 5.61 -40.40
N ALA A 458 -23.31 5.59 -39.07
CA ALA A 458 -22.72 6.61 -38.22
C ALA A 458 -21.17 6.65 -38.34
N ILE A 459 -20.52 5.48 -38.42
CA ILE A 459 -19.08 5.37 -38.68
C ILE A 459 -18.73 6.02 -40.02
N THR A 460 -19.48 5.66 -41.08
CA THR A 460 -19.20 6.17 -42.44
C THR A 460 -19.40 7.67 -42.52
N GLU A 461 -20.46 8.19 -41.91
CA GLU A 461 -20.74 9.63 -41.87
C GLU A 461 -19.67 10.40 -41.09
N THR A 462 -19.26 9.89 -39.92
CA THR A 462 -18.22 10.52 -39.09
C THR A 462 -16.87 10.57 -39.82
N LEU A 463 -16.49 9.49 -40.52
CA LEU A 463 -15.23 9.44 -41.27
C LEU A 463 -15.24 10.36 -42.52
N ARG A 464 -16.41 10.55 -43.14
CA ARG A 464 -16.54 11.53 -44.27
C ARG A 464 -16.38 12.97 -43.82
N GLY A 465 -16.71 13.25 -42.55
CA GLY A 465 -16.58 14.58 -41.95
C GLY A 465 -15.26 14.80 -41.20
N ASP A 466 -14.21 13.99 -41.44
CA ASP A 466 -12.92 14.02 -40.75
C ASP A 466 -13.02 13.85 -39.22
N GLY A 467 -14.10 13.26 -38.75
CA GLY A 467 -14.32 12.98 -37.35
C GLY A 467 -13.55 11.75 -36.86
N GLN A 468 -13.42 11.62 -35.53
CA GLN A 468 -12.79 10.48 -34.88
C GLN A 468 -13.83 9.55 -34.26
N ILE A 469 -13.53 8.25 -34.22
CA ILE A 469 -14.42 7.21 -33.73
C ILE A 469 -13.70 6.37 -32.68
N ILE A 470 -14.36 6.16 -31.55
CA ILE A 470 -13.90 5.22 -30.52
C ILE A 470 -14.89 4.05 -30.46
N LEU A 471 -14.42 2.85 -30.74
CA LEU A 471 -15.21 1.62 -30.60
C LEU A 471 -14.84 0.92 -29.30
N LEU A 472 -15.82 0.78 -28.40
CA LEU A 472 -15.66 -0.03 -27.20
C LEU A 472 -16.18 -1.43 -27.48
N LEU A 473 -15.29 -2.41 -27.52
CA LEU A 473 -15.65 -3.82 -27.58
C LEU A 473 -15.31 -4.46 -26.23
N ASN A 474 -16.33 -4.72 -25.43
CA ASN A 474 -16.16 -5.32 -24.10
C ASN A 474 -15.96 -6.85 -24.20
N ARG A 475 -14.97 -7.28 -25.03
CA ARG A 475 -14.75 -8.68 -25.33
C ARG A 475 -13.26 -8.99 -25.52
N ARG A 476 -12.75 -9.91 -24.71
CA ARG A 476 -11.47 -10.56 -24.98
C ARG A 476 -11.74 -11.93 -25.60
N GLY A 477 -11.13 -12.22 -26.76
CA GLY A 477 -11.27 -13.48 -27.46
C GLY A 477 -12.37 -13.55 -28.52
N TYR A 478 -12.47 -14.68 -29.24
CA TYR A 478 -13.30 -14.84 -30.44
C TYR A 478 -14.78 -14.85 -30.15
N SER A 479 -15.24 -15.50 -29.09
CA SER A 479 -16.65 -15.45 -28.61
C SER A 479 -16.77 -16.04 -27.20
N THR A 480 -17.37 -15.28 -26.29
CA THR A 480 -17.62 -15.72 -24.89
C THR A 480 -18.96 -16.44 -24.71
N SER A 481 -19.80 -16.45 -25.73
CA SER A 481 -21.11 -17.13 -25.71
C SER A 481 -21.56 -17.45 -27.12
N ILE A 482 -22.34 -18.51 -27.26
CA ILE A 482 -23.04 -18.85 -28.50
C ILE A 482 -24.47 -18.39 -28.32
N GLN A 483 -24.87 -17.39 -29.08
CA GLN A 483 -26.21 -16.81 -29.01
C GLN A 483 -26.90 -16.88 -30.35
N CYS A 484 -28.18 -17.23 -30.34
CA CYS A 484 -29.00 -17.21 -31.53
C CYS A 484 -29.32 -15.78 -31.98
N PRO A 485 -28.95 -15.37 -33.20
CA PRO A 485 -29.23 -14.02 -33.66
C PRO A 485 -30.71 -13.76 -33.91
N ALA A 486 -31.55 -14.80 -34.02
CA ALA A 486 -32.97 -14.66 -34.31
C ALA A 486 -33.85 -14.52 -33.06
N CYS A 487 -33.62 -15.31 -32.03
CA CYS A 487 -34.45 -15.30 -30.82
C CYS A 487 -33.70 -14.78 -29.56
N GLY A 488 -32.37 -14.64 -29.62
CA GLY A 488 -31.55 -14.20 -28.48
C GLY A 488 -31.19 -15.33 -27.53
N GLU A 489 -31.63 -16.58 -27.77
CA GLU A 489 -31.30 -17.74 -26.94
C GLU A 489 -29.78 -17.95 -26.83
N VAL A 490 -29.30 -18.19 -25.61
CA VAL A 490 -27.88 -18.41 -25.31
C VAL A 490 -27.69 -19.88 -24.97
N VAL A 491 -26.71 -20.52 -25.61
CA VAL A 491 -26.38 -21.92 -25.30
C VAL A 491 -25.71 -21.97 -23.93
N GLN A 492 -26.35 -22.62 -22.97
CA GLN A 492 -25.93 -22.71 -21.58
C GLN A 492 -25.38 -24.10 -21.22
N CYS A 493 -24.53 -24.14 -20.23
CA CYS A 493 -24.07 -25.38 -19.61
C CYS A 493 -25.22 -25.98 -18.76
N PRO A 494 -25.59 -27.27 -18.97
CA PRO A 494 -26.66 -27.87 -18.19
C PRO A 494 -26.33 -28.10 -16.71
N GLN A 495 -25.06 -28.02 -16.34
CA GLN A 495 -24.61 -28.22 -14.96
C GLN A 495 -24.38 -26.90 -14.21
N CYS A 496 -23.92 -25.85 -14.89
CA CYS A 496 -23.51 -24.59 -14.28
C CYS A 496 -24.41 -23.42 -14.63
N GLU A 497 -25.36 -23.60 -15.55
CA GLU A 497 -26.33 -22.57 -16.04
C GLU A 497 -25.65 -21.31 -16.61
N ILE A 498 -24.34 -21.38 -16.94
CA ILE A 498 -23.57 -20.30 -17.57
C ILE A 498 -23.48 -20.50 -19.10
N ALA A 499 -23.30 -19.40 -19.82
CA ALA A 499 -23.10 -19.44 -21.26
C ALA A 499 -21.85 -20.24 -21.63
N LEU A 500 -21.99 -21.13 -22.63
CA LEU A 500 -20.86 -21.86 -23.19
C LEU A 500 -20.04 -20.97 -24.12
N THR A 501 -18.73 -21.04 -23.98
CA THR A 501 -17.78 -20.29 -24.78
C THR A 501 -17.45 -21.03 -26.08
N HIS A 502 -17.43 -20.33 -27.20
CA HIS A 502 -17.06 -20.90 -28.49
C HIS A 502 -15.55 -21.01 -28.65
N HIS A 503 -15.08 -22.23 -28.89
CA HIS A 503 -13.67 -22.52 -29.14
C HIS A 503 -13.46 -23.15 -30.51
N LEU A 504 -12.38 -22.70 -31.17
CA LEU A 504 -11.89 -23.27 -32.41
C LEU A 504 -10.64 -24.11 -32.10
N PHE A 505 -10.74 -25.41 -32.28
CA PHE A 505 -9.63 -26.36 -32.14
C PHE A 505 -9.17 -26.83 -33.52
N GLY A 506 -7.87 -26.96 -33.74
CA GLY A 506 -7.27 -27.57 -34.91
C GLY A 506 -6.10 -26.80 -35.53
N ILE A 507 -5.12 -27.56 -36.07
CA ILE A 507 -3.98 -27.06 -36.83
C ILE A 507 -4.33 -27.21 -38.31
N SER A 508 -4.12 -26.17 -39.12
CA SER A 508 -4.27 -26.03 -40.58
C SER A 508 -5.00 -27.17 -41.28
N GLY A 509 -6.32 -27.02 -41.48
CA GLY A 509 -7.13 -27.84 -42.39
C GLY A 509 -8.40 -28.43 -41.82
N GLN A 510 -8.50 -28.82 -40.55
CA GLN A 510 -9.74 -29.24 -39.90
C GLN A 510 -10.01 -28.40 -38.67
N ARG A 511 -10.93 -27.42 -38.77
CA ARG A 511 -11.37 -26.61 -37.63
C ARG A 511 -12.53 -27.33 -36.95
N LEU A 512 -12.32 -27.81 -35.74
CA LEU A 512 -13.36 -28.35 -34.87
C LEU A 512 -13.88 -27.22 -33.99
N GLU A 513 -15.18 -26.92 -34.15
CA GLU A 513 -15.87 -25.91 -33.34
C GLU A 513 -16.52 -26.58 -32.15
N ARG A 514 -16.20 -26.16 -30.94
CA ARG A 514 -16.79 -26.68 -29.71
C ARG A 514 -17.32 -25.54 -28.83
N ALA A 515 -18.40 -25.84 -28.10
CA ALA A 515 -18.92 -25.02 -27.03
C ALA A 515 -18.41 -25.61 -25.69
N LEU A 516 -17.67 -24.83 -24.90
CA LEU A 516 -16.99 -25.25 -23.68
C LEU A 516 -17.49 -24.47 -22.48
N CYS A 517 -17.72 -25.14 -21.37
CA CYS A 517 -17.91 -24.54 -20.06
C CYS A 517 -16.56 -24.41 -19.32
N HIS A 518 -16.12 -23.22 -19.02
CA HIS A 518 -14.86 -22.99 -18.27
C HIS A 518 -14.95 -23.27 -16.76
N TYR A 519 -16.14 -23.67 -16.26
CA TYR A 519 -16.33 -24.00 -14.84
C TYR A 519 -16.24 -25.51 -14.57
N CYS A 520 -16.83 -26.34 -15.45
CA CYS A 520 -16.89 -27.78 -15.24
C CYS A 520 -16.34 -28.59 -16.41
N ASP A 521 -15.71 -27.94 -17.38
CA ASP A 521 -15.17 -28.55 -18.62
C ASP A 521 -16.18 -29.32 -19.49
N TYR A 522 -17.49 -29.09 -19.26
CA TYR A 522 -18.54 -29.64 -20.13
C TYR A 522 -18.36 -29.14 -21.56
N GLN A 523 -18.35 -30.05 -22.53
CA GLN A 523 -18.10 -29.74 -23.94
C GLN A 523 -19.16 -30.37 -24.84
N ILE A 524 -19.61 -29.60 -25.81
CA ILE A 524 -20.47 -30.09 -26.93
C ILE A 524 -19.92 -29.53 -28.25
N PRO A 525 -20.22 -30.17 -29.40
CA PRO A 525 -20.03 -29.53 -30.69
C PRO A 525 -20.77 -28.21 -30.73
N ALA A 526 -20.17 -27.16 -31.29
CA ALA A 526 -20.86 -25.86 -31.40
C ALA A 526 -22.14 -26.02 -32.23
N PRO A 527 -23.34 -25.70 -31.68
CA PRO A 527 -24.59 -25.89 -32.41
C PRO A 527 -24.65 -24.93 -33.61
N LYS A 528 -24.99 -25.47 -34.76
CA LYS A 528 -25.18 -24.73 -36.02
C LYS A 528 -26.63 -24.26 -36.21
N VAL A 529 -27.54 -24.79 -35.43
CA VAL A 529 -28.98 -24.46 -35.43
C VAL A 529 -29.39 -24.11 -34.01
N CYS A 530 -30.30 -23.17 -33.89
CA CYS A 530 -30.83 -22.75 -32.59
C CYS A 530 -31.57 -23.92 -31.93
N PRO A 531 -31.28 -24.23 -30.64
CA PRO A 531 -31.98 -25.30 -29.93
C PRO A 531 -33.44 -24.97 -29.61
N SER A 532 -33.83 -23.71 -29.58
CA SER A 532 -35.21 -23.25 -29.45
C SER A 532 -35.80 -22.91 -30.82
#